data_f13e4fb161e85dfaa93fc5583a673103
#
_entry.id   f13e4fb161e85dfaa93fc5583a673103
#
_cell.length_a   1.000
_cell.length_b   1.000
_cell.length_c   1.000
_cell.angle_alpha   90.00
_cell.angle_beta   90.00
_cell.angle_gamma   90.00
#
_symmetry.space_group_name_H-M   'P 1'
#
loop_
_entity.id
_entity.type
_entity.pdbx_description
1 polymer ?
#
loop_
_entity_poly.entity_id
_entity_poly.type
_entity_poly.pdbx_seq_one_letter_code
_entity_poly.pdbx_strand_id
1 'polypeptide(L)'
;MSPRLRLALAAAILFGIAVIFFLRRPAIDGARPDPSPVAPPSQPVASPPPKIKNRKSEIENPAPAPVAGSPIADALNAPAGTLRRDLAILDELFGAFHTNFPRLGNPVGENHEITAALTGANPVQFVFISPRHRAINARGELCDRWGTPFRFHQVSGSQMEIHSAGPDRKFATPDDALFP
;
A
#
# COMPACT_ATOMS: atom_id res chain seq x y z
N MET A 1 -38.33 -8.17 24.65
CA MET A 1 -37.07 -7.44 24.89
C MET A 1 -36.93 -6.33 23.87
N SER A 2 -36.86 -5.07 24.33
CA SER A 2 -36.82 -3.91 23.44
C SER A 2 -35.47 -3.81 22.70
N PRO A 3 -35.42 -3.24 21.47
CA PRO A 3 -34.20 -3.13 20.72
C PRO A 3 -33.08 -2.32 21.43
N ARG A 4 -33.46 -1.42 22.30
CA ARG A 4 -32.53 -0.64 23.15
C ARG A 4 -31.78 -1.48 24.18
N LEU A 5 -32.41 -2.55 24.70
CA LEU A 5 -31.78 -3.46 25.66
C LEU A 5 -30.77 -4.39 25.00
N ARG A 6 -30.99 -4.76 23.73
CA ARG A 6 -30.04 -5.58 22.95
C ARG A 6 -28.76 -4.81 22.57
N LEU A 7 -28.88 -3.49 22.30
CA LEU A 7 -27.72 -2.64 21.99
C LEU A 7 -26.83 -2.42 23.22
N ALA A 8 -27.44 -2.23 24.40
CA ALA A 8 -26.68 -2.07 25.64
C ALA A 8 -25.92 -3.34 26.05
N LEU A 9 -26.50 -4.53 25.78
CA LEU A 9 -25.85 -5.82 26.10
C LEU A 9 -24.64 -6.08 25.19
N ALA A 10 -24.72 -5.73 23.90
CA ALA A 10 -23.62 -5.86 22.94
C ALA A 10 -22.43 -4.94 23.27
N ALA A 11 -22.70 -3.72 23.71
CA ALA A 11 -21.66 -2.77 24.13
C ALA A 11 -20.93 -3.22 25.40
N ALA A 12 -21.62 -3.84 26.35
CA ALA A 12 -21.03 -4.35 27.59
C ALA A 12 -20.09 -5.54 27.35
N ILE A 13 -20.41 -6.41 26.38
CA ILE A 13 -19.59 -7.58 26.04
C ILE A 13 -18.28 -7.15 25.36
N LEU A 14 -18.32 -6.14 24.47
CA LEU A 14 -17.13 -5.62 23.79
C LEU A 14 -16.17 -4.92 24.76
N PHE A 15 -16.70 -4.21 25.77
CA PHE A 15 -15.87 -3.55 26.78
C PHE A 15 -15.21 -4.56 27.76
N GLY A 16 -15.89 -5.66 28.09
CA GLY A 16 -15.36 -6.73 28.94
C GLY A 16 -14.15 -7.47 28.31
N ILE A 17 -14.18 -7.69 27.00
CA ILE A 17 -13.10 -8.39 26.29
C ILE A 17 -11.83 -7.51 26.20
N ALA A 18 -11.96 -6.21 26.04
CA ALA A 18 -10.82 -5.29 25.98
C ALA A 18 -10.07 -5.19 27.32
N VAL A 19 -10.78 -5.23 28.45
CA VAL A 19 -10.17 -5.15 29.80
C VAL A 19 -9.42 -6.43 30.16
N ILE A 20 -9.88 -7.61 29.74
CA ILE A 20 -9.21 -8.90 30.00
C ILE A 20 -7.89 -9.03 29.26
N PHE A 21 -7.77 -8.41 28.08
CA PHE A 21 -6.53 -8.45 27.29
C PHE A 21 -5.42 -7.54 27.84
N PHE A 22 -5.80 -6.48 28.60
CA PHE A 22 -4.82 -5.53 29.15
C PHE A 22 -4.21 -6.00 30.49
N LEU A 23 -4.85 -6.93 31.19
CA LEU A 23 -4.41 -7.42 32.52
C LEU A 23 -3.52 -8.67 32.46
N ARG A 24 -3.23 -9.24 31.29
CA ARG A 24 -2.33 -10.39 31.12
C ARG A 24 -1.03 -9.99 30.42
N ARG A 25 -0.23 -9.12 31.03
CA ARG A 25 1.18 -8.99 30.69
C ARG A 25 2.01 -9.91 31.61
N PRO A 26 2.73 -10.91 31.12
CA PRO A 26 3.70 -11.65 31.94
C PRO A 26 4.88 -10.73 32.25
N ALA A 27 5.22 -10.62 33.52
CA ALA A 27 6.46 -10.02 34.00
C ALA A 27 7.62 -10.90 33.55
N ILE A 28 8.54 -10.34 32.77
CA ILE A 28 9.80 -10.98 32.42
C ILE A 28 10.81 -10.55 33.49
N ASP A 29 11.02 -11.42 34.47
CA ASP A 29 12.06 -11.30 35.45
C ASP A 29 13.37 -11.82 34.81
N GLY A 30 14.25 -10.91 34.42
CA GLY A 30 15.54 -11.19 33.84
C GLY A 30 16.65 -10.96 34.86
N ALA A 31 16.99 -11.99 35.61
CA ALA A 31 18.19 -11.99 36.46
C ALA A 31 19.44 -11.87 35.59
N ARG A 32 20.25 -10.84 35.85
CA ARG A 32 21.57 -10.61 35.31
C ARG A 32 22.58 -11.44 36.13
N PRO A 33 23.47 -12.26 35.54
CA PRO A 33 24.64 -12.76 36.23
C PRO A 33 25.79 -11.75 36.13
N ASP A 34 26.45 -11.52 37.26
CA ASP A 34 27.65 -10.71 37.43
C ASP A 34 28.85 -11.32 36.69
N PRO A 35 29.73 -10.56 36.05
CA PRO A 35 30.97 -11.05 35.53
C PRO A 35 32.09 -10.95 36.57
N SER A 36 32.65 -12.10 36.96
CA SER A 36 33.93 -12.20 37.69
C SER A 36 35.12 -11.85 36.78
N PRO A 37 36.18 -11.25 37.33
CA PRO A 37 37.32 -10.80 36.56
C PRO A 37 38.30 -11.94 36.24
N VAL A 38 38.61 -12.13 34.98
CA VAL A 38 39.70 -13.01 34.51
C VAL A 38 40.90 -12.15 34.13
N ALA A 39 42.05 -12.52 34.69
CA ALA A 39 43.35 -11.86 34.47
C ALA A 39 43.90 -12.07 33.04
N PRO A 40 44.74 -11.16 32.53
CA PRO A 40 45.18 -11.17 31.13
C PRO A 40 46.38 -12.13 30.91
N PRO A 41 46.41 -12.88 29.80
CA PRO A 41 47.63 -13.54 29.35
C PRO A 41 48.45 -12.64 28.44
N SER A 42 49.75 -12.79 28.55
CA SER A 42 50.85 -12.05 27.94
C SER A 42 50.82 -12.01 26.42
N GLN A 43 51.16 -10.86 25.84
CA GLN A 43 51.31 -10.61 24.42
C GLN A 43 52.57 -11.27 23.83
N PRO A 44 52.51 -11.81 22.61
CA PRO A 44 53.64 -11.89 21.71
C PRO A 44 53.66 -10.68 20.75
N VAL A 45 54.87 -10.20 20.55
CA VAL A 45 55.28 -9.05 19.76
C VAL A 45 54.76 -9.15 18.30
N ALA A 46 54.07 -8.11 17.85
CA ALA A 46 53.52 -8.00 16.51
C ALA A 46 54.56 -7.47 15.52
N SER A 47 54.66 -8.12 14.37
CA SER A 47 55.28 -7.59 13.17
C SER A 47 54.33 -6.57 12.49
N PRO A 48 54.85 -5.52 11.83
CA PRO A 48 53.99 -4.49 11.26
C PRO A 48 53.19 -4.99 10.05
N PRO A 49 51.92 -4.62 9.92
CA PRO A 49 51.08 -5.04 8.80
C PRO A 49 51.44 -4.30 7.50
N PRO A 50 51.26 -4.93 6.35
CA PRO A 50 51.47 -4.29 5.04
C PRO A 50 50.45 -3.18 4.84
N LYS A 51 50.90 -2.04 4.31
CA LYS A 51 50.05 -0.90 3.90
C LYS A 51 49.08 -1.35 2.85
N ILE A 52 47.85 -1.65 3.28
CA ILE A 52 46.73 -1.79 2.37
C ILE A 52 46.34 -0.38 1.91
N LYS A 53 46.58 -0.08 0.63
CA LYS A 53 46.01 1.11 -0.02
C LYS A 53 44.49 0.95 0.03
N ASN A 54 43.83 1.71 0.88
CA ASN A 54 42.38 1.88 0.83
C ASN A 54 41.96 2.42 -0.53
N ARG A 55 41.66 1.51 -1.44
CA ARG A 55 40.87 1.84 -2.60
C ARG A 55 39.44 2.05 -2.06
N LYS A 56 39.08 3.28 -1.84
CA LYS A 56 37.73 3.72 -1.57
C LYS A 56 36.91 3.30 -2.78
N SER A 57 36.41 2.06 -2.76
CA SER A 57 35.34 1.67 -3.67
C SER A 57 34.12 2.44 -3.22
N GLU A 58 33.89 3.57 -3.84
CA GLU A 58 32.62 4.24 -3.87
C GLU A 58 31.65 3.24 -4.50
N ILE A 59 31.00 2.45 -3.65
CA ILE A 59 29.84 1.66 -4.07
C ILE A 59 28.76 2.73 -4.32
N GLU A 60 28.74 3.23 -5.55
CA GLU A 60 27.64 3.96 -6.09
C GLU A 60 26.44 3.01 -6.02
N ASN A 61 25.62 3.21 -4.98
CA ASN A 61 24.41 2.44 -4.80
C ASN A 61 23.51 2.82 -5.98
N PRO A 62 23.29 1.93 -6.97
CA PRO A 62 22.49 2.31 -8.14
C PRO A 62 21.13 2.76 -7.62
N ALA A 63 20.68 3.93 -8.09
CA ALA A 63 19.35 4.43 -7.78
C ALA A 63 18.35 3.27 -7.97
N PRO A 64 17.41 3.06 -7.04
CA PRO A 64 16.48 1.95 -7.13
C PRO A 64 15.81 2.00 -8.52
N ALA A 65 15.89 0.87 -9.24
CA ALA A 65 15.29 0.74 -10.56
C ALA A 65 13.81 1.16 -10.47
N PRO A 66 13.27 1.85 -11.51
CA PRO A 66 11.86 2.23 -11.51
C PRO A 66 11.02 0.97 -11.28
N VAL A 67 10.15 1.01 -10.27
CA VAL A 67 9.21 -0.09 -10.03
C VAL A 67 8.26 -0.11 -11.23
N ALA A 68 8.43 -1.10 -12.10
CA ALA A 68 7.60 -1.27 -13.28
C ALA A 68 6.22 -1.76 -12.84
N GLY A 69 5.16 -1.06 -13.23
CA GLY A 69 3.80 -1.53 -13.12
C GLY A 69 3.44 -2.55 -14.19
N SER A 70 2.20 -2.98 -14.23
CA SER A 70 1.68 -3.81 -15.31
C SER A 70 1.74 -3.06 -16.65
N PRO A 71 2.16 -3.71 -17.75
CA PRO A 71 2.14 -3.09 -19.09
C PRO A 71 0.76 -2.56 -19.52
N ILE A 72 -0.32 -3.14 -18.97
CA ILE A 72 -1.70 -2.67 -19.21
C ILE A 72 -1.88 -1.24 -18.68
N ALA A 73 -1.30 -0.94 -17.51
CA ALA A 73 -1.40 0.37 -16.89
C ALA A 73 -0.71 1.47 -17.71
N ASP A 74 0.36 1.15 -18.46
CA ASP A 74 1.13 2.14 -19.21
C ASP A 74 0.28 2.88 -20.26
N ALA A 75 -0.80 2.25 -20.75
CA ALA A 75 -1.73 2.83 -21.69
C ALA A 75 -2.77 3.77 -21.06
N LEU A 76 -2.90 3.78 -19.72
CA LEU A 76 -3.84 4.65 -19.02
C LEU A 76 -3.48 6.13 -19.25
N ASN A 77 -4.48 6.93 -19.64
CA ASN A 77 -4.32 8.34 -20.03
C ASN A 77 -3.24 8.57 -21.12
N ALA A 78 -3.03 7.58 -22.00
CA ALA A 78 -2.12 7.76 -23.14
C ALA A 78 -2.72 8.83 -24.11
N PRO A 79 -1.89 9.71 -24.73
CA PRO A 79 -2.39 10.79 -25.57
C PRO A 79 -3.28 10.32 -26.73
N ALA A 80 -2.96 9.17 -27.32
CA ALA A 80 -3.74 8.57 -28.44
C ALA A 80 -4.94 7.73 -27.95
N GLY A 81 -5.14 7.57 -26.63
CA GLY A 81 -6.23 6.78 -26.08
C GLY A 81 -7.53 7.56 -25.98
N THR A 82 -8.58 6.88 -25.52
CA THR A 82 -9.92 7.45 -25.26
C THR A 82 -10.28 7.21 -23.79
N LEU A 83 -11.21 8.03 -23.25
CA LEU A 83 -11.74 7.82 -21.88
C LEU A 83 -12.29 6.39 -21.70
N ARG A 84 -13.03 5.89 -22.68
CA ARG A 84 -13.59 4.53 -22.63
C ARG A 84 -12.48 3.46 -22.48
N ARG A 85 -11.35 3.66 -23.16
CA ARG A 85 -10.19 2.74 -23.03
C ARG A 85 -9.57 2.88 -21.66
N ASP A 86 -9.47 4.07 -21.11
CA ASP A 86 -8.91 4.28 -19.76
C ASP A 86 -9.76 3.61 -18.69
N LEU A 87 -11.08 3.74 -18.78
CA LEU A 87 -12.01 3.07 -17.87
C LEU A 87 -11.91 1.54 -17.98
N ALA A 88 -11.80 1.00 -19.19
CA ALA A 88 -11.58 -0.44 -19.40
C ALA A 88 -10.25 -0.91 -18.83
N ILE A 89 -9.16 -0.11 -18.92
CA ILE A 89 -7.87 -0.43 -18.32
C ILE A 89 -7.98 -0.50 -16.79
N LEU A 90 -8.70 0.43 -16.18
CA LEU A 90 -8.91 0.42 -14.73
C LEU A 90 -9.70 -0.81 -14.28
N ASP A 91 -10.74 -1.19 -15.03
CA ASP A 91 -11.50 -2.41 -14.77
C ASP A 91 -10.63 -3.66 -14.89
N GLU A 92 -9.79 -3.75 -15.94
CA GLU A 92 -8.80 -4.84 -16.10
C GLU A 92 -7.83 -4.90 -14.89
N LEU A 93 -7.40 -3.74 -14.36
CA LEU A 93 -6.50 -3.68 -13.20
C LEU A 93 -7.21 -4.10 -11.90
N PHE A 94 -8.46 -3.73 -11.69
CA PHE A 94 -9.26 -4.22 -10.57
C PHE A 94 -9.51 -5.73 -10.68
N GLY A 95 -9.80 -6.23 -11.88
CA GLY A 95 -9.90 -7.67 -12.13
C GLY A 95 -8.61 -8.42 -11.81
N ALA A 96 -7.47 -7.86 -12.22
CA ALA A 96 -6.15 -8.40 -11.88
C ALA A 96 -5.89 -8.36 -10.36
N PHE A 97 -6.27 -7.28 -9.68
CA PHE A 97 -6.16 -7.17 -8.23
C PHE A 97 -7.00 -8.27 -7.54
N HIS A 98 -8.27 -8.40 -7.90
CA HIS A 98 -9.15 -9.43 -7.37
C HIS A 98 -8.61 -10.86 -7.64
N THR A 99 -8.05 -11.12 -8.83
CA THR A 99 -7.45 -12.41 -9.18
C THR A 99 -6.26 -12.74 -8.28
N ASN A 100 -5.43 -11.75 -7.96
CA ASN A 100 -4.28 -11.94 -7.08
C ASN A 100 -4.67 -12.00 -5.60
N PHE A 101 -5.78 -11.37 -5.22
CA PHE A 101 -6.26 -11.27 -3.84
C PHE A 101 -7.74 -11.67 -3.69
N PRO A 102 -8.11 -12.94 -4.03
CA PRO A 102 -9.51 -13.35 -4.10
C PRO A 102 -10.24 -13.28 -2.74
N ARG A 103 -9.49 -13.29 -1.63
CA ARG A 103 -10.06 -13.19 -0.27
C ARG A 103 -10.25 -11.74 0.19
N LEU A 104 -9.58 -10.79 -0.43
CA LEU A 104 -9.69 -9.37 -0.09
C LEU A 104 -10.79 -8.68 -0.91
N GLY A 105 -11.06 -9.18 -2.10
CA GLY A 105 -11.91 -8.52 -3.09
C GLY A 105 -11.20 -7.29 -3.69
N ASN A 106 -11.97 -6.36 -4.23
CA ASN A 106 -11.46 -5.09 -4.74
C ASN A 106 -10.92 -4.22 -3.59
N PRO A 107 -9.93 -3.37 -3.84
CA PRO A 107 -9.51 -2.40 -2.84
C PRO A 107 -10.65 -1.43 -2.52
N VAL A 108 -10.80 -1.08 -1.25
CA VAL A 108 -11.86 -0.21 -0.74
C VAL A 108 -11.29 1.03 -0.08
N GLY A 109 -12.07 2.08 0.00
CA GLY A 109 -11.71 3.34 0.63
C GLY A 109 -11.81 4.52 -0.33
N GLU A 110 -11.16 5.61 0.04
CA GLU A 110 -11.03 6.80 -0.81
C GLU A 110 -10.09 6.55 -1.99
N ASN A 111 -10.16 7.39 -3.03
CA ASN A 111 -9.36 7.21 -4.24
C ASN A 111 -7.86 7.03 -3.95
N HIS A 112 -7.27 7.81 -3.04
CA HIS A 112 -5.85 7.70 -2.70
C HIS A 112 -5.50 6.37 -2.00
N GLU A 113 -6.42 5.78 -1.22
CA GLU A 113 -6.23 4.48 -0.57
C GLU A 113 -6.31 3.34 -1.58
N ILE A 114 -7.28 3.41 -2.50
CA ILE A 114 -7.41 2.49 -3.63
C ILE A 114 -6.15 2.57 -4.51
N THR A 115 -5.71 3.79 -4.83
CA THR A 115 -4.46 4.02 -5.59
C THR A 115 -3.25 3.44 -4.86
N ALA A 116 -3.14 3.64 -3.55
CA ALA A 116 -2.06 3.07 -2.75
C ALA A 116 -2.05 1.54 -2.84
N ALA A 117 -3.21 0.87 -2.75
CA ALA A 117 -3.31 -0.58 -2.90
C ALA A 117 -2.83 -1.05 -4.29
N LEU A 118 -3.19 -0.33 -5.37
CA LEU A 118 -2.77 -0.65 -6.74
C LEU A 118 -1.28 -0.34 -6.98
N THR A 119 -0.68 0.57 -6.21
CA THR A 119 0.73 0.96 -6.33
C THR A 119 1.69 0.22 -5.38
N GLY A 120 1.20 -0.81 -4.66
CA GLY A 120 2.03 -1.70 -3.85
C GLY A 120 1.68 -1.76 -2.37
N ALA A 121 0.76 -0.92 -1.85
CA ALA A 121 0.28 -1.03 -0.47
C ALA A 121 -0.73 -2.18 -0.33
N ASN A 122 -0.30 -3.39 -0.68
CA ASN A 122 -1.07 -4.63 -0.62
C ASN A 122 -0.21 -5.74 0.04
N PRO A 123 -0.79 -6.89 0.45
CA PRO A 123 -0.10 -7.88 1.28
C PRO A 123 1.22 -8.42 0.73
N VAL A 124 1.40 -8.42 -0.59
CA VAL A 124 2.62 -8.95 -1.24
C VAL A 124 3.43 -7.83 -1.93
N GLN A 125 3.06 -6.57 -1.72
CA GLN A 125 3.72 -5.39 -2.30
C GLN A 125 3.78 -5.44 -3.84
N PHE A 126 2.77 -6.07 -4.46
CA PHE A 126 2.70 -6.18 -5.92
C PHE A 126 2.22 -4.85 -6.53
N VAL A 127 2.93 -4.38 -7.54
CA VAL A 127 2.67 -3.09 -8.21
C VAL A 127 1.89 -3.34 -9.50
N PHE A 128 0.62 -2.97 -9.51
CA PHE A 128 -0.24 -2.99 -10.70
C PHE A 128 -0.05 -1.72 -11.53
N ILE A 129 0.07 -0.57 -10.89
CA ILE A 129 0.33 0.73 -11.50
C ILE A 129 1.59 1.31 -10.89
N SER A 130 2.52 1.80 -11.70
CA SER A 130 3.71 2.48 -11.18
C SER A 130 3.30 3.66 -10.27
N PRO A 131 3.91 3.81 -9.08
CA PRO A 131 3.62 4.96 -8.19
C PRO A 131 3.93 6.33 -8.82
N ARG A 132 4.71 6.34 -9.91
CA ARG A 132 5.04 7.54 -10.69
C ARG A 132 4.25 7.65 -11.98
N HIS A 133 3.13 6.91 -12.08
CA HIS A 133 2.31 6.92 -13.29
C HIS A 133 1.67 8.30 -13.52
N ARG A 134 1.58 8.72 -14.79
CA ARG A 134 1.04 10.02 -15.22
C ARG A 134 -0.40 10.30 -14.76
N ALA A 135 -1.19 9.24 -14.56
CA ALA A 135 -2.56 9.35 -14.09
C ALA A 135 -2.67 9.57 -12.57
N ILE A 136 -1.56 9.58 -11.83
CA ILE A 136 -1.58 9.79 -10.38
C ILE A 136 -1.15 11.23 -10.09
N ASN A 137 -2.00 11.96 -9.36
CA ASN A 137 -1.70 13.34 -8.97
C ASN A 137 -0.80 13.42 -7.72
N ALA A 138 -0.42 14.65 -7.32
CA ALA A 138 0.43 14.87 -6.15
C ALA A 138 -0.21 14.44 -4.80
N ARG A 139 -1.53 14.21 -4.77
CA ARG A 139 -2.25 13.71 -3.59
C ARG A 139 -2.32 12.18 -3.56
N GLY A 140 -1.73 11.50 -4.55
CA GLY A 140 -1.79 10.05 -4.66
C GLY A 140 -3.12 9.52 -5.20
N GLU A 141 -3.90 10.34 -5.91
CA GLU A 141 -5.19 9.97 -6.46
C GLU A 141 -5.07 9.65 -7.95
N LEU A 142 -5.73 8.58 -8.41
CA LEU A 142 -5.92 8.27 -9.83
C LEU A 142 -6.89 9.28 -10.45
N CYS A 143 -6.44 9.91 -11.52
CA CYS A 143 -7.18 10.95 -12.24
C CYS A 143 -7.50 10.53 -13.68
N ASP A 144 -8.58 11.07 -14.19
CA ASP A 144 -8.94 10.99 -15.59
C ASP A 144 -8.02 11.82 -16.50
N ARG A 145 -8.26 11.81 -17.80
CA ARG A 145 -7.47 12.52 -18.83
C ARG A 145 -7.36 14.02 -18.61
N TRP A 146 -8.31 14.61 -17.90
CA TRP A 146 -8.41 16.05 -17.65
C TRP A 146 -7.88 16.41 -16.25
N GLY A 147 -7.41 15.41 -15.50
CA GLY A 147 -6.79 15.58 -14.18
C GLY A 147 -7.80 15.62 -13.04
N THR A 148 -9.06 15.22 -13.27
CA THR A 148 -10.08 15.08 -12.22
C THR A 148 -9.95 13.68 -11.60
N PRO A 149 -9.87 13.55 -10.25
CA PRO A 149 -9.84 12.26 -9.60
C PRO A 149 -11.08 11.43 -9.95
N PHE A 150 -10.87 10.16 -10.33
CA PHE A 150 -11.96 9.21 -10.49
C PHE A 150 -12.71 9.02 -9.17
N ARG A 151 -14.01 8.74 -9.26
CA ARG A 151 -14.78 8.21 -8.15
C ARG A 151 -14.93 6.71 -8.34
N PHE A 152 -14.66 5.97 -7.28
CA PHE A 152 -14.78 4.52 -7.25
C PHE A 152 -15.92 4.15 -6.32
N HIS A 153 -16.81 3.29 -6.78
CA HIS A 153 -17.89 2.74 -5.98
C HIS A 153 -17.87 1.21 -6.08
N GLN A 154 -17.59 0.55 -4.94
CA GLN A 154 -17.57 -0.90 -4.89
C GLN A 154 -18.99 -1.45 -4.91
N VAL A 155 -19.38 -2.06 -6.01
CA VAL A 155 -20.68 -2.73 -6.17
C VAL A 155 -20.66 -4.11 -5.51
N SER A 156 -19.54 -4.82 -5.61
CA SER A 156 -19.31 -6.12 -4.98
C SER A 156 -17.82 -6.36 -4.71
N GLY A 157 -17.47 -7.49 -4.12
CA GLY A 157 -16.07 -7.86 -3.92
C GLY A 157 -15.26 -7.99 -5.21
N SER A 158 -15.92 -8.16 -6.37
CA SER A 158 -15.26 -8.33 -7.68
C SER A 158 -15.65 -7.28 -8.72
N GLN A 159 -16.53 -6.34 -8.38
CA GLN A 159 -17.00 -5.31 -9.30
C GLN A 159 -16.83 -3.92 -8.71
N MET A 160 -16.15 -3.07 -9.45
CA MET A 160 -15.91 -1.66 -9.13
C MET A 160 -16.55 -0.79 -10.20
N GLU A 161 -17.43 0.09 -9.80
CA GLU A 161 -17.99 1.13 -10.64
C GLU A 161 -17.03 2.32 -10.67
N ILE A 162 -16.68 2.80 -11.87
CA ILE A 162 -15.66 3.82 -12.09
C ILE A 162 -16.30 5.03 -12.75
N HIS A 163 -16.25 6.18 -12.09
CA HIS A 163 -16.83 7.43 -12.60
C HIS A 163 -15.73 8.42 -12.97
N SER A 164 -15.81 8.97 -14.19
CA SER A 164 -15.05 10.15 -14.62
C SER A 164 -15.97 11.34 -14.78
N ALA A 165 -15.50 12.50 -14.37
CA ALA A 165 -16.21 13.77 -14.54
C ALA A 165 -16.16 14.34 -15.97
N GLY A 166 -15.48 13.65 -16.88
CA GLY A 166 -15.39 14.11 -18.28
C GLY A 166 -14.60 15.41 -18.49
N PRO A 167 -14.69 15.97 -19.69
CA PRO A 167 -13.94 17.15 -20.12
C PRO A 167 -14.21 18.41 -19.31
N ASP A 168 -15.44 18.60 -18.81
CA ASP A 168 -15.80 19.80 -18.04
C ASP A 168 -15.31 19.76 -16.59
N ARG A 169 -14.79 18.60 -16.14
CA ARG A 169 -14.23 18.35 -14.79
C ARG A 169 -15.25 18.50 -13.66
N LYS A 170 -16.51 18.35 -13.95
CA LYS A 170 -17.60 18.46 -12.98
C LYS A 170 -18.43 17.20 -13.01
N PHE A 171 -18.69 16.61 -11.85
CA PHE A 171 -19.61 15.49 -11.74
C PHE A 171 -21.06 15.93 -11.78
N ALA A 172 -21.91 15.02 -12.18
CA ALA A 172 -23.34 15.20 -12.39
C ALA A 172 -23.66 16.09 -13.62
N THR A 173 -22.88 15.94 -14.68
CA THR A 173 -23.08 16.59 -15.98
C THR A 173 -23.22 15.55 -17.11
N PRO A 174 -23.72 15.95 -18.30
CA PRO A 174 -23.96 15.01 -19.40
C PRO A 174 -22.73 14.36 -20.01
N ASP A 175 -21.53 14.88 -19.75
CA ASP A 175 -20.25 14.35 -20.25
C ASP A 175 -19.56 13.42 -19.25
N ASP A 176 -20.17 13.16 -18.08
CA ASP A 176 -19.74 12.12 -17.16
C ASP A 176 -19.74 10.75 -17.85
N ALA A 177 -18.73 9.96 -17.51
CA ALA A 177 -18.67 8.58 -17.94
C ALA A 177 -18.68 7.64 -16.73
N LEU A 178 -19.52 6.63 -16.82
CA LEU A 178 -19.63 5.53 -15.88
C LEU A 178 -19.23 4.25 -16.58
N PHE A 179 -18.43 3.44 -15.88
CA PHE A 179 -18.04 2.11 -16.33
C PHE A 179 -18.42 1.09 -15.23
N PRO A 180 -19.11 -0.01 -15.62
CA PRO A 180 -19.65 -1.01 -14.72
C PRO A 180 -18.57 -1.82 -14.04
#